data_484ce32252e2800c8793110fdc67ef0c
#
_entry.id   484ce32252e2800c8793110fdc67ef0c
#
_cell.length_a   1.000
_cell.length_b   1.000
_cell.length_c   1.000
_cell.angle_alpha   90.00
_cell.angle_beta   90.00
_cell.angle_gamma   90.00
#
_symmetry.space_group_name_H-M   'P 1'
#
loop_
_entity.id
_entity.type
_entity.pdbx_description
1 polymer ?
#
loop_
_entity_poly.entity_id
_entity_poly.type
_entity_poly.pdbx_seq_one_letter_code
_entity_poly.pdbx_strand_id
1 'polypeptide(L)'
;LDGRALGLLSFAFLGADTLANLVWGVLGDRKGFRLVFVLSLLLWIGAFAMMLVAHDQTGFVLGFVAMGAASSGYMMGAQTLVLEFGSREDIPMRLAMSATAETSVASISPLIGGVIATVYGFTTLIGLSMALLGCALVVVTLLVKDPRYAVGR
;
A
#
# COMPACT_ATOMS: atom_id res chain seq x y z
N LEU A 1 -10.82 22.88 0.24
CA LEU A 1 -9.53 22.74 0.94
C LEU A 1 -8.65 23.92 0.56
N ASP A 2 -8.16 24.64 1.56
CA ASP A 2 -7.20 25.72 1.37
C ASP A 2 -5.85 25.15 0.92
N GLY A 3 -5.08 25.90 0.10
CA GLY A 3 -3.77 25.46 -0.40
C GLY A 3 -2.77 25.11 0.71
N ARG A 4 -2.90 25.75 1.88
CA ARG A 4 -2.13 25.39 3.08
C ARG A 4 -2.44 23.99 3.60
N ALA A 5 -3.72 23.64 3.64
CA ALA A 5 -4.14 22.31 4.10
C ALA A 5 -3.66 21.23 3.14
N LEU A 6 -3.76 21.45 1.82
CA LEU A 6 -3.22 20.53 0.81
C LEU A 6 -1.70 20.34 0.96
N GLY A 7 -0.96 21.46 1.15
CA GLY A 7 0.49 21.40 1.38
C GLY A 7 0.85 20.60 2.63
N LEU A 8 0.13 20.81 3.74
CA LEU A 8 0.36 20.07 4.99
C LEU A 8 0.10 18.58 4.82
N LEU A 9 -1.00 18.19 4.17
CA LEU A 9 -1.35 16.79 3.95
C LEU A 9 -0.33 16.10 3.03
N SER A 10 0.12 16.79 1.96
CA SER A 10 1.17 16.27 1.07
C SER A 10 2.50 16.11 1.80
N PHE A 11 2.88 17.09 2.63
CA PHE A 11 4.09 17.01 3.45
C PHE A 11 4.02 15.86 4.47
N ALA A 12 2.87 15.69 5.12
CA ALA A 12 2.65 14.60 6.07
C ALA A 12 2.77 13.23 5.38
N PHE A 13 2.16 13.06 4.21
CA PHE A 13 2.24 11.84 3.41
C PHE A 13 3.68 11.54 2.97
N LEU A 14 4.33 12.46 2.27
CA LEU A 14 5.69 12.26 1.73
C LEU A 14 6.75 12.12 2.82
N GLY A 15 6.63 12.90 3.90
CA GLY A 15 7.51 12.80 5.06
C GLY A 15 7.40 11.43 5.74
N ALA A 16 6.19 10.96 5.95
CA ALA A 16 5.94 9.65 6.52
C ALA A 16 6.41 8.51 5.60
N ASP A 17 6.17 8.61 4.29
CA ASP A 17 6.67 7.67 3.29
C ASP A 17 8.20 7.54 3.36
N THR A 18 8.91 8.67 3.37
CA THR A 18 10.37 8.71 3.44
C THR A 18 10.91 8.10 4.73
N LEU A 19 10.37 8.49 5.88
CA LEU A 19 10.84 8.01 7.19
C LEU A 19 10.50 6.52 7.40
N ALA A 20 9.33 6.10 6.97
CA ALA A 20 8.89 4.73 7.10
C ALA A 20 9.73 3.75 6.27
N ASN A 21 10.33 4.18 5.14
CA ASN A 21 11.24 3.35 4.36
C ASN A 21 12.38 2.77 5.21
N LEU A 22 12.94 3.56 6.15
CA LEU A 22 13.99 3.08 7.05
C LEU A 22 13.48 1.98 7.99
N VAL A 23 12.27 2.16 8.52
CA VAL A 23 11.65 1.20 9.42
C VAL A 23 11.32 -0.10 8.69
N TRP A 24 10.72 0.01 7.51
CA TRP A 24 10.36 -1.14 6.68
C TRP A 24 11.57 -1.91 6.17
N GLY A 25 12.67 -1.21 5.80
CA GLY A 25 13.93 -1.84 5.42
C GLY A 25 14.47 -2.73 6.54
N VAL A 26 14.63 -2.16 7.74
CA VAL A 26 15.12 -2.92 8.91
C VAL A 26 14.19 -4.09 9.28
N LEU A 27 12.88 -3.88 9.19
CA LEU A 27 11.89 -4.92 9.49
C LEU A 27 11.93 -6.03 8.44
N GLY A 28 12.01 -5.68 7.16
CA GLY A 28 12.09 -6.61 6.04
C GLY A 28 13.34 -7.49 6.09
N ASP A 29 14.49 -6.88 6.38
CA ASP A 29 15.75 -7.62 6.53
C ASP A 29 15.71 -8.63 7.68
N ARG A 30 15.09 -8.26 8.80
CA ARG A 30 15.02 -9.12 10.00
C ARG A 30 13.92 -10.17 9.92
N LYS A 31 12.72 -9.80 9.48
CA LYS A 31 11.52 -10.64 9.59
C LYS A 31 10.92 -11.09 8.25
N GLY A 32 11.47 -10.59 7.13
CA GLY A 32 11.00 -10.90 5.79
C GLY A 32 10.01 -9.87 5.22
N PHE A 33 10.08 -9.70 3.91
CA PHE A 33 9.29 -8.67 3.22
C PHE A 33 7.80 -9.04 3.08
N ARG A 34 7.45 -10.31 3.20
CA ARG A 34 6.04 -10.74 3.32
C ARG A 34 5.35 -10.09 4.52
N LEU A 35 6.04 -10.04 5.68
CA LEU A 35 5.50 -9.38 6.88
C LEU A 35 5.35 -7.88 6.66
N VAL A 36 6.33 -7.22 6.04
CA VAL A 36 6.25 -5.79 5.69
C VAL A 36 5.03 -5.53 4.82
N PHE A 37 4.81 -6.34 3.79
CA PHE A 37 3.68 -6.22 2.89
C PHE A 37 2.33 -6.37 3.62
N VAL A 38 2.19 -7.38 4.48
CA VAL A 38 0.98 -7.60 5.29
C VAL A 38 0.72 -6.42 6.24
N LEU A 39 1.75 -5.95 6.94
CA LEU A 39 1.63 -4.82 7.87
C LEU A 39 1.28 -3.52 7.15
N SER A 40 1.83 -3.29 5.94
CA SER A 40 1.50 -2.11 5.14
C SER A 40 0.03 -2.13 4.67
N LEU A 41 -0.50 -3.29 4.28
CA LEU A 41 -1.93 -3.43 3.94
C LEU A 41 -2.83 -3.14 5.15
N LEU A 42 -2.48 -3.67 6.32
CA LEU A 42 -3.22 -3.41 7.57
C LEU A 42 -3.17 -1.93 7.95
N LEU A 43 -2.00 -1.30 7.81
CA LEU A 43 -1.82 0.12 8.08
C LEU A 43 -2.65 0.98 7.11
N TRP A 44 -2.74 0.58 5.84
CA TRP A 44 -3.57 1.26 4.84
C TRP A 44 -5.07 1.17 5.16
N ILE A 45 -5.54 -0.02 5.54
CA ILE A 45 -6.92 -0.22 5.99
C ILE A 45 -7.21 0.66 7.22
N GLY A 46 -6.28 0.69 8.19
CA GLY A 46 -6.39 1.55 9.37
C GLY A 46 -6.42 3.04 9.03
N ALA A 47 -5.61 3.48 8.08
CA ALA A 47 -5.60 4.86 7.60
C ALA A 47 -6.95 5.27 6.96
N PHE A 48 -7.53 4.40 6.13
CA PHE A 48 -8.85 4.64 5.55
C PHE A 48 -9.95 4.63 6.61
N ALA A 49 -9.90 3.70 7.57
CA ALA A 49 -10.85 3.69 8.69
C ALA A 49 -10.75 4.99 9.51
N MET A 50 -9.53 5.47 9.78
CA MET A 50 -9.32 6.75 10.46
C MET A 50 -9.92 7.91 9.67
N MET A 51 -9.76 7.95 8.34
CA MET A 51 -10.34 8.99 7.49
C MET A 51 -11.87 9.01 7.52
N LEU A 52 -12.53 7.86 7.69
CA LEU A 52 -13.99 7.78 7.80
C LEU A 52 -14.51 8.37 9.11
N VAL A 53 -13.74 8.32 10.18
CA VAL A 53 -14.13 8.81 11.52
C VAL A 53 -13.50 10.16 11.88
N ALA A 54 -12.57 10.66 11.07
CA ALA A 54 -11.91 11.94 11.31
C ALA A 54 -12.89 13.09 11.04
N HIS A 55 -13.02 13.99 12.04
CA HIS A 55 -13.85 15.18 11.95
C HIS A 55 -13.02 16.48 12.03
N ASP A 56 -11.73 16.35 12.32
CA ASP A 56 -10.82 17.46 12.51
C ASP A 56 -9.58 17.34 11.61
N GLN A 57 -8.85 18.43 11.47
CA GLN A 57 -7.65 18.49 10.64
C GLN A 57 -6.57 17.52 11.13
N THR A 58 -6.46 17.32 12.46
CA THR A 58 -5.46 16.43 13.05
C THR A 58 -5.71 14.98 12.65
N GLY A 59 -6.96 14.53 12.68
CA GLY A 59 -7.33 13.18 12.23
C GLY A 59 -6.99 12.94 10.77
N PHE A 60 -7.23 13.93 9.89
CA PHE A 60 -6.83 13.83 8.49
C PHE A 60 -5.30 13.77 8.33
N VAL A 61 -4.55 14.62 9.04
CA VAL A 61 -3.07 14.59 8.99
C VAL A 61 -2.54 13.23 9.42
N LEU A 62 -3.04 12.66 10.52
CA LEU A 62 -2.65 11.33 10.98
C LEU A 62 -3.02 10.24 9.97
N GLY A 63 -4.18 10.33 9.33
CA GLY A 63 -4.56 9.44 8.25
C GLY A 63 -3.57 9.49 7.07
N PHE A 64 -3.15 10.70 6.65
CA PHE A 64 -2.16 10.87 5.59
C PHE A 64 -0.77 10.38 5.99
N VAL A 65 -0.35 10.57 7.24
CA VAL A 65 0.89 9.97 7.78
C VAL A 65 0.83 8.44 7.69
N ALA A 66 -0.26 7.83 8.12
CA ALA A 66 -0.45 6.39 8.06
C ALA A 66 -0.47 5.88 6.61
N MET A 67 -1.13 6.61 5.69
CA MET A 67 -1.13 6.28 4.25
C MET A 67 0.27 6.36 3.63
N GLY A 68 1.05 7.40 3.94
CA GLY A 68 2.43 7.53 3.46
C GLY A 68 3.30 6.37 3.94
N ALA A 69 3.24 6.06 5.24
CA ALA A 69 3.97 4.93 5.79
C ALA A 69 3.52 3.59 5.18
N ALA A 70 2.23 3.40 4.94
CA ALA A 70 1.70 2.20 4.28
C ALA A 70 2.16 2.09 2.82
N SER A 71 2.19 3.21 2.09
CA SER A 71 2.63 3.29 0.69
C SER A 71 4.05 2.78 0.52
N SER A 72 4.99 3.27 1.33
CA SER A 72 6.39 2.84 1.25
C SER A 72 6.57 1.36 1.59
N GLY A 73 5.88 0.86 2.61
CA GLY A 73 5.92 -0.55 2.97
C GLY A 73 5.34 -1.46 1.90
N TYR A 74 4.25 -1.06 1.27
CA TYR A 74 3.66 -1.76 0.14
C TYR A 74 4.63 -1.84 -1.04
N MET A 75 5.17 -0.70 -1.48
CA MET A 75 6.10 -0.63 -2.61
C MET A 75 7.35 -1.49 -2.37
N MET A 76 7.96 -1.37 -1.20
CA MET A 76 9.14 -2.15 -0.83
C MET A 76 8.82 -3.65 -0.76
N GLY A 77 7.70 -4.02 -0.12
CA GLY A 77 7.27 -5.41 -0.01
C GLY A 77 6.91 -6.02 -1.36
N ALA A 78 6.16 -5.32 -2.21
CA ALA A 78 5.75 -5.80 -3.53
C ALA A 78 6.95 -6.05 -4.43
N GLN A 79 7.87 -5.08 -4.55
CA GLN A 79 9.06 -5.20 -5.39
C GLN A 79 9.97 -6.33 -4.93
N THR A 80 10.21 -6.44 -3.63
CA THR A 80 11.09 -7.49 -3.08
C THR A 80 10.47 -8.88 -3.24
N LEU A 81 9.16 -9.03 -3.00
CA LEU A 81 8.49 -10.30 -3.24
C LEU A 81 8.60 -10.77 -4.70
N VAL A 82 8.47 -9.87 -5.66
CA VAL A 82 8.67 -10.21 -7.09
C VAL A 82 10.09 -10.73 -7.35
N LEU A 83 11.10 -10.19 -6.67
CA LEU A 83 12.49 -10.62 -6.79
C LEU A 83 12.75 -11.97 -6.12
N GLU A 84 12.06 -12.29 -5.01
CA GLU A 84 12.25 -13.52 -4.24
C GLU A 84 11.62 -14.74 -4.92
N PHE A 85 10.66 -14.59 -5.82
CA PHE A 85 9.99 -15.71 -6.50
C PHE A 85 10.68 -16.07 -7.82
N GLY A 86 11.06 -17.38 -7.99
CA GLY A 86 11.51 -18.00 -9.23
C GLY A 86 13.01 -17.85 -9.55
N SER A 87 13.38 -18.17 -10.81
CA SER A 87 14.78 -18.15 -11.26
C SER A 87 15.36 -16.76 -11.46
N ARG A 88 16.67 -16.59 -11.31
CA ARG A 88 17.36 -15.31 -11.52
C ARG A 88 17.27 -14.81 -12.97
N GLU A 89 17.17 -15.74 -13.93
CA GLU A 89 17.12 -15.43 -15.35
C GLU A 89 15.82 -14.74 -15.74
N ASP A 90 14.70 -15.01 -15.03
CA ASP A 90 13.37 -14.45 -15.34
C ASP A 90 13.06 -13.14 -14.58
N ILE A 91 13.97 -12.66 -13.73
CA ILE A 91 13.77 -11.44 -12.93
C ILE A 91 13.34 -10.25 -13.80
N PRO A 92 14.03 -9.91 -14.92
CA PRO A 92 13.66 -8.75 -15.74
C PRO A 92 12.25 -8.87 -16.31
N MET A 93 11.88 -10.06 -16.78
CA MET A 93 10.54 -10.31 -17.33
C MET A 93 9.46 -10.13 -16.26
N ARG A 94 9.66 -10.67 -15.07
CA ARG A 94 8.69 -10.56 -13.96
C ARG A 94 8.53 -9.14 -13.46
N LEU A 95 9.63 -8.38 -13.35
CA LEU A 95 9.57 -6.96 -13.01
C LEU A 95 8.81 -6.17 -14.08
N ALA A 96 9.07 -6.44 -15.35
CA ALA A 96 8.36 -5.79 -16.45
C ALA A 96 6.86 -6.11 -16.43
N MET A 97 6.49 -7.37 -16.21
CA MET A 97 5.07 -7.78 -16.12
C MET A 97 4.37 -7.14 -14.90
N SER A 98 5.03 -7.14 -13.72
CA SER A 98 4.49 -6.50 -12.53
C SER A 98 4.30 -5.00 -12.76
N ALA A 99 5.32 -4.31 -13.24
CA ALA A 99 5.26 -2.87 -13.52
C ALA A 99 4.19 -2.53 -14.58
N THR A 100 4.03 -3.36 -15.62
CA THR A 100 2.99 -3.16 -16.65
C THR A 100 1.60 -3.32 -16.04
N ALA A 101 1.38 -4.35 -15.22
CA ALA A 101 0.11 -4.58 -14.54
C ALA A 101 -0.22 -3.41 -13.58
N GLU A 102 0.73 -3.00 -12.75
CA GLU A 102 0.56 -1.87 -11.81
C GLU A 102 0.26 -0.57 -12.55
N THR A 103 1.01 -0.25 -13.60
CA THR A 103 0.80 0.97 -14.39
C THR A 103 -0.54 0.96 -15.10
N SER A 104 -0.97 -0.18 -15.64
CA SER A 104 -2.28 -0.32 -16.28
C SER A 104 -3.41 -0.05 -15.31
N VAL A 105 -3.36 -0.63 -14.11
CA VAL A 105 -4.33 -0.38 -13.05
C VAL A 105 -4.27 1.06 -12.60
N ALA A 106 -3.07 1.62 -12.36
CA ALA A 106 -2.88 3.00 -11.92
C ALA A 106 -3.43 4.03 -12.92
N SER A 107 -3.37 3.73 -14.23
CA SER A 107 -3.89 4.62 -15.27
C SER A 107 -5.42 4.68 -15.30
N ILE A 108 -6.09 3.57 -14.99
CA ILE A 108 -7.54 3.44 -15.05
C ILE A 108 -8.20 3.80 -13.71
N SER A 109 -7.53 3.51 -12.60
CA SER A 109 -8.06 3.69 -11.25
C SER A 109 -8.60 5.10 -10.95
N PRO A 110 -7.94 6.21 -11.36
CA PRO A 110 -8.45 7.56 -11.09
C PRO A 110 -9.79 7.84 -11.80
N LEU A 111 -9.98 7.29 -13.00
CA LEU A 111 -11.23 7.45 -13.75
C LEU A 111 -12.37 6.70 -13.05
N ILE A 112 -12.16 5.45 -12.69
CA ILE A 112 -13.15 4.64 -11.96
C ILE A 112 -13.42 5.27 -10.60
N GLY A 113 -12.37 5.64 -9.86
CA GLY A 113 -12.49 6.26 -8.55
C GLY A 113 -13.23 7.59 -8.60
N GLY A 114 -12.96 8.42 -9.62
CA GLY A 114 -13.67 9.69 -9.84
C GLY A 114 -15.17 9.49 -10.11
N VAL A 115 -15.53 8.52 -10.94
CA VAL A 115 -16.96 8.18 -11.18
C VAL A 115 -17.63 7.70 -9.90
N ILE A 116 -17.01 6.77 -9.16
CA ILE A 116 -17.58 6.25 -7.90
C ILE A 116 -17.74 7.38 -6.88
N ALA A 117 -16.73 8.23 -6.71
CA ALA A 117 -16.78 9.35 -5.78
C ALA A 117 -17.89 10.34 -6.14
N THR A 118 -18.10 10.59 -7.44
CA THR A 118 -19.12 11.55 -7.92
C THR A 118 -20.54 10.99 -7.80
N VAL A 119 -20.75 9.70 -8.12
CA VAL A 119 -22.08 9.08 -8.15
C VAL A 119 -22.50 8.56 -6.78
N TYR A 120 -21.59 7.90 -6.06
CA TYR A 120 -21.88 7.19 -4.81
C TYR A 120 -21.25 7.83 -3.56
N GLY A 121 -20.43 8.88 -3.75
CA GLY A 121 -19.77 9.60 -2.66
C GLY A 121 -18.44 8.98 -2.20
N PHE A 122 -17.65 9.79 -1.49
CA PHE A 122 -16.32 9.41 -1.00
C PHE A 122 -16.34 8.26 0.02
N THR A 123 -17.37 8.19 0.86
CA THR A 123 -17.52 7.10 1.85
C THR A 123 -17.60 5.74 1.17
N THR A 124 -18.36 5.64 0.08
CA THR A 124 -18.47 4.41 -0.72
C THR A 124 -17.14 4.05 -1.37
N LEU A 125 -16.42 5.05 -1.92
CA LEU A 125 -15.11 4.83 -2.51
C LEU A 125 -14.11 4.29 -1.48
N ILE A 126 -14.04 4.89 -0.29
CA ILE A 126 -13.18 4.43 0.81
C ILE A 126 -13.57 3.01 1.23
N GLY A 127 -14.86 2.74 1.41
CA GLY A 127 -15.35 1.39 1.77
C GLY A 127 -14.98 0.33 0.74
N LEU A 128 -15.11 0.64 -0.55
CA LEU A 128 -14.69 -0.26 -1.63
C LEU A 128 -13.18 -0.50 -1.62
N SER A 129 -12.39 0.57 -1.41
CA SER A 129 -10.93 0.45 -1.30
C SER A 129 -10.52 -0.42 -0.12
N MET A 130 -11.17 -0.28 1.04
CA MET A 130 -10.94 -1.14 2.21
C MET A 130 -11.30 -2.60 1.92
N ALA A 131 -12.39 -2.86 1.21
CA ALA A 131 -12.79 -4.22 0.83
C ALA A 131 -11.76 -4.86 -0.10
N LEU A 132 -11.26 -4.14 -1.10
CA LEU A 132 -10.20 -4.60 -2.01
C LEU A 132 -8.89 -4.88 -1.26
N LEU A 133 -8.48 -4.00 -0.34
CA LEU A 133 -7.32 -4.21 0.52
C LEU A 133 -7.50 -5.43 1.43
N GLY A 134 -8.70 -5.62 1.97
CA GLY A 134 -9.05 -6.81 2.74
C GLY A 134 -8.94 -8.10 1.92
N CYS A 135 -9.44 -8.10 0.68
CA CYS A 135 -9.25 -9.22 -0.25
C CYS A 135 -7.77 -9.48 -0.53
N ALA A 136 -6.98 -8.42 -0.80
CA ALA A 136 -5.55 -8.55 -1.02
C ALA A 136 -4.84 -9.15 0.22
N LEU A 137 -5.21 -8.70 1.42
CA LEU A 137 -4.67 -9.22 2.68
C LEU A 137 -4.97 -10.72 2.84
N VAL A 138 -6.20 -11.16 2.55
CA VAL A 138 -6.58 -12.58 2.58
C VAL A 138 -5.76 -13.39 1.58
N VAL A 139 -5.64 -12.92 0.34
CA VAL A 139 -4.86 -13.58 -0.71
C VAL A 139 -3.40 -13.74 -0.27
N VAL A 140 -2.77 -12.66 0.21
CA VAL A 140 -1.36 -12.70 0.62
C VAL A 140 -1.14 -13.61 1.83
N THR A 141 -2.04 -13.58 2.80
CA THR A 141 -1.89 -14.39 4.02
C THR A 141 -2.12 -15.88 3.77
N LEU A 142 -3.04 -16.23 2.87
CA LEU A 142 -3.41 -17.63 2.60
C LEU A 142 -2.60 -18.26 1.46
N LEU A 143 -2.30 -17.51 0.40
CA LEU A 143 -1.72 -18.06 -0.82
C LEU A 143 -0.21 -17.78 -0.96
N VAL A 144 0.30 -16.70 -0.40
CA VAL A 144 1.72 -16.37 -0.48
C VAL A 144 2.47 -17.05 0.68
N LYS A 145 3.18 -18.13 0.38
CA LYS A 145 4.10 -18.78 1.34
C LYS A 145 5.38 -17.94 1.45
N ASP A 146 5.91 -17.83 2.67
CA ASP A 146 7.18 -17.13 2.89
C ASP A 146 8.32 -17.94 2.23
N PRO A 147 9.08 -17.37 1.28
CA PRO A 147 10.15 -18.09 0.58
C PRO A 147 11.23 -18.63 1.51
N ARG A 148 11.44 -18.00 2.67
CA ARG A 148 12.46 -18.42 3.66
C ARG A 148 12.18 -19.81 4.27
N TYR A 149 10.91 -20.23 4.31
CA TYR A 149 10.53 -21.56 4.78
C TYR A 149 10.40 -22.60 3.66
N ALA A 150 10.54 -22.19 2.39
CA ALA A 150 10.47 -23.11 1.24
C ALA A 150 11.80 -23.80 0.90
N VAL A 151 12.93 -23.33 1.43
CA VAL A 151 14.30 -23.83 1.13
C VAL A 151 14.71 -25.01 2.02
N GLY A 152 13.83 -25.52 2.85
CA GLY A 152 14.06 -26.63 3.79
C GLY A 152 13.56 -28.01 3.36
N ARG A 153 13.43 -28.27 2.03
CA ARG A 153 13.17 -29.63 1.52
C ARG A 153 14.01 -29.92 0.30
#